data_e60246235ce00e55a761274a96f96da6
#
_entry.id   e60246235ce00e55a761274a96f96da6
#
_cell.length_a   1.000
_cell.length_b   1.000
_cell.length_c   1.000
_cell.angle_alpha   90.00
_cell.angle_beta   90.00
_cell.angle_gamma   90.00
#
_symmetry.space_group_name_H-M   'P 1'
#
loop_
_entity.id
_entity.type
_entity.pdbx_description
1 polymer ?
#
loop_
_entity_poly.entity_id
_entity_poly.type
_entity_poly.pdbx_seq_one_letter_code
_entity_poly.pdbx_strand_id
1 'polypeptide(L)'
;MKKYLSYIYVILSAVCWGFIGFSNRMLTEVGVSLGNRVFIRNFGTLLILTIVFALFHRQVFRIKLKHLPIFLCSGLLSILTLSLVYFQCQTMCSLSVAAVLLYLAPSFVVIFSAVLWKTPLTKRKLIALVVSLLGCVMVSGIIGGDMTASWAGIGLGVLSGLCYASYTVFAHYGLAHYESYTMIYWTFLVAGLGSVFFADFETLPLAFSGTQGIV
;
A
#
# COMPACT_ATOMS: atom_id res chain seq x y z
N MET A 1 -31.14 5.09 3.45
CA MET A 1 -30.22 5.75 2.48
C MET A 1 -28.75 5.70 2.90
N LYS A 2 -28.34 6.09 4.11
CA LYS A 2 -26.92 6.11 4.55
C LYS A 2 -26.19 4.74 4.45
N LYS A 3 -26.89 3.62 4.69
CA LYS A 3 -26.30 2.27 4.64
C LYS A 3 -25.90 1.85 3.21
N TYR A 4 -26.71 2.16 2.20
CA TYR A 4 -26.39 1.86 0.81
C TYR A 4 -25.24 2.70 0.28
N LEU A 5 -25.13 3.96 0.71
CA LEU A 5 -24.04 4.85 0.34
C LEU A 5 -22.69 4.30 0.84
N SER A 6 -22.63 3.73 2.03
CA SER A 6 -21.42 3.09 2.55
C SER A 6 -20.98 1.89 1.70
N TYR A 7 -21.91 1.07 1.22
CA TYR A 7 -21.57 -0.03 0.31
C TYR A 7 -21.01 0.47 -1.04
N ILE A 8 -21.61 1.54 -1.59
CA ILE A 8 -21.12 2.16 -2.83
C ILE A 8 -19.68 2.65 -2.65
N TYR A 9 -19.36 3.32 -1.55
CA TYR A 9 -17.99 3.76 -1.27
C TYR A 9 -17.00 2.60 -1.15
N VAL A 10 -17.39 1.49 -0.53
CA VAL A 10 -16.54 0.30 -0.41
C VAL A 10 -16.27 -0.32 -1.79
N ILE A 11 -17.31 -0.46 -2.63
CA ILE A 11 -17.17 -0.99 -3.99
C ILE A 11 -16.28 -0.07 -4.84
N LEU A 12 -16.52 1.24 -4.82
CA LEU A 12 -15.72 2.21 -5.56
C LEU A 12 -14.25 2.17 -5.12
N SER A 13 -14.01 2.11 -3.82
CA SER A 13 -12.66 1.97 -3.26
C SER A 13 -11.97 0.69 -3.74
N ALA A 14 -12.67 -0.45 -3.75
CA ALA A 14 -12.12 -1.71 -4.23
C ALA A 14 -11.77 -1.67 -5.72
N VAL A 15 -12.61 -1.05 -6.55
CA VAL A 15 -12.32 -0.82 -7.98
C VAL A 15 -11.09 0.05 -8.16
N CYS A 16 -11.00 1.17 -7.44
CA CYS A 16 -9.83 2.05 -7.50
C CYS A 16 -8.54 1.32 -7.09
N TRP A 17 -8.61 0.45 -6.07
CA TRP A 17 -7.47 -0.37 -5.65
C TRP A 17 -7.04 -1.37 -6.74
N GLY A 18 -7.98 -1.98 -7.45
CA GLY A 18 -7.70 -2.86 -8.58
C GLY A 18 -6.97 -2.14 -9.72
N PHE A 19 -7.34 -0.89 -9.99
CA PHE A 19 -6.68 -0.06 -11.00
C PHE A 19 -5.20 0.23 -10.70
N ILE A 20 -4.78 0.25 -9.44
CA ILE A 20 -3.37 0.49 -9.08
C ILE A 20 -2.46 -0.58 -9.69
N GLY A 21 -2.82 -1.86 -9.58
CA GLY A 21 -2.03 -2.96 -10.14
C GLY A 21 -1.95 -2.90 -11.66
N PHE A 22 -3.09 -2.65 -12.31
CA PHE A 22 -3.18 -2.50 -13.76
C PHE A 22 -2.31 -1.33 -14.27
N SER A 23 -2.46 -0.14 -13.67
CA SER A 23 -1.67 1.04 -14.03
C SER A 23 -0.18 0.83 -13.82
N ASN A 24 0.22 0.18 -12.72
CA ASN A 24 1.62 -0.12 -12.46
C ASN A 24 2.21 -1.05 -13.54
N ARG A 25 1.44 -2.03 -14.00
CA ARG A 25 1.87 -2.94 -15.07
C ARG A 25 2.02 -2.20 -16.40
N MET A 26 1.04 -1.39 -16.80
CA MET A 26 1.14 -0.57 -18.01
C MET A 26 2.37 0.34 -17.99
N LEU A 27 2.63 1.03 -16.89
CA LEU A 27 3.81 1.89 -16.75
C LEU A 27 5.12 1.08 -16.81
N THR A 28 5.11 -0.17 -16.36
CA THR A 28 6.26 -1.08 -16.47
C THR A 28 6.52 -1.45 -17.92
N GLU A 29 5.48 -1.76 -18.69
CA GLU A 29 5.56 -2.13 -20.10
C GLU A 29 6.08 -0.97 -20.97
N VAL A 30 5.75 0.28 -20.63
CA VAL A 30 6.29 1.49 -21.28
C VAL A 30 7.71 1.83 -20.86
N GLY A 31 8.32 1.08 -19.92
CA GLY A 31 9.70 1.28 -19.48
C GLY A 31 9.88 2.32 -18.37
N VAL A 32 8.81 2.75 -17.70
CA VAL A 32 8.89 3.67 -16.56
C VAL A 32 9.59 2.98 -15.39
N SER A 33 10.65 3.60 -14.85
CA SER A 33 11.42 3.05 -13.73
C SER A 33 10.56 2.81 -12.48
N LEU A 34 10.98 1.87 -11.63
CA LEU A 34 10.31 1.58 -10.36
C LEU A 34 10.17 2.84 -9.50
N GLY A 35 11.24 3.63 -9.40
CA GLY A 35 11.25 4.87 -8.63
C GLY A 35 10.19 5.87 -9.11
N ASN A 36 10.08 6.05 -10.43
CA ASN A 36 9.08 6.94 -11.02
C ASN A 36 7.65 6.47 -10.78
N ARG A 37 7.38 5.17 -10.87
CA ARG A 37 6.05 4.62 -10.57
C ARG A 37 5.64 4.87 -9.10
N VAL A 38 6.60 4.70 -8.18
CA VAL A 38 6.40 4.98 -6.75
C VAL A 38 6.24 6.48 -6.50
N PHE A 39 7.03 7.31 -7.18
CA PHE A 39 6.93 8.77 -7.11
C PHE A 39 5.57 9.27 -7.61
N ILE A 40 5.15 8.87 -8.80
CA ILE A 40 3.86 9.27 -9.39
C ILE A 40 2.71 8.91 -8.43
N ARG A 41 2.73 7.69 -7.87
CA ARG A 41 1.71 7.23 -6.93
C ARG A 41 1.68 8.06 -5.65
N ASN A 42 2.82 8.16 -4.94
CA ASN A 42 2.85 8.76 -3.62
C ASN A 42 2.78 10.29 -3.67
N PHE A 43 3.55 10.90 -4.57
CA PHE A 43 3.57 12.34 -4.75
C PHE A 43 2.28 12.86 -5.40
N GLY A 44 1.77 12.15 -6.40
CA GLY A 44 0.47 12.45 -7.01
C GLY A 44 -0.66 12.39 -5.99
N THR A 45 -0.68 11.36 -5.12
CA THR A 45 -1.63 11.27 -4.01
C THR A 45 -1.47 12.44 -3.05
N LEU A 46 -0.24 12.81 -2.68
CA LEU A 46 0.04 13.98 -1.83
C LEU A 46 -0.53 15.27 -2.43
N LEU A 47 -0.31 15.52 -3.71
CA LEU A 47 -0.83 16.73 -4.39
C LEU A 47 -2.35 16.78 -4.33
N ILE A 48 -3.02 15.68 -4.69
CA ILE A 48 -4.49 15.60 -4.66
C ILE A 48 -5.02 15.82 -3.23
N LEU A 49 -4.44 15.14 -2.24
CA LEU A 49 -4.85 15.30 -0.84
C LEU A 49 -4.62 16.73 -0.35
N THR A 50 -3.50 17.37 -0.75
CA THR A 50 -3.20 18.76 -0.36
C THR A 50 -4.27 19.69 -0.91
N ILE A 51 -4.64 19.56 -2.18
CA ILE A 51 -5.68 20.40 -2.80
C ILE A 51 -7.03 20.19 -2.10
N VAL A 52 -7.44 18.91 -1.95
CA VAL A 52 -8.73 18.57 -1.34
C VAL A 52 -8.82 19.07 0.11
N PHE A 53 -7.79 18.84 0.92
CA PHE A 53 -7.82 19.24 2.32
C PHE A 53 -7.60 20.75 2.52
N ALA A 54 -6.89 21.42 1.63
CA ALA A 54 -6.80 22.88 1.66
C ALA A 54 -8.16 23.56 1.39
N LEU A 55 -9.00 22.92 0.58
CA LEU A 55 -10.33 23.44 0.27
C LEU A 55 -11.37 23.09 1.34
N PHE A 56 -11.35 21.84 1.86
CA PHE A 56 -12.45 21.32 2.68
C PHE A 56 -12.10 21.06 4.14
N HIS A 57 -10.81 20.81 4.48
CA HIS A 57 -10.40 20.33 5.81
C HIS A 57 -9.05 20.91 6.27
N ARG A 58 -8.93 22.22 6.35
CA ARG A 58 -7.68 22.92 6.71
C ARG A 58 -7.09 22.52 8.08
N GLN A 59 -7.90 21.94 8.96
CA GLN A 59 -7.44 21.48 10.29
C GLN A 59 -6.41 20.33 10.20
N VAL A 60 -6.40 19.59 9.10
CA VAL A 60 -5.49 18.47 8.82
C VAL A 60 -4.01 18.88 8.86
N PHE A 61 -3.71 20.13 8.52
CA PHE A 61 -2.32 20.64 8.48
C PHE A 61 -1.71 20.89 9.87
N ARG A 62 -2.50 20.82 10.92
CA ARG A 62 -2.04 21.13 12.29
C ARG A 62 -1.71 19.85 13.04
N ILE A 63 -0.41 19.66 13.35
CA ILE A 63 0.07 18.57 14.23
C ILE A 63 0.98 19.12 15.32
N LYS A 64 1.17 18.34 16.37
CA LYS A 64 2.16 18.59 17.42
C LYS A 64 3.48 17.95 17.01
N LEU A 65 4.58 18.69 17.01
CA LEU A 65 5.91 18.19 16.61
C LEU A 65 6.36 16.94 17.37
N LYS A 66 5.92 16.76 18.60
CA LYS A 66 6.22 15.54 19.40
C LYS A 66 5.66 14.25 18.78
N HIS A 67 4.65 14.33 17.91
CA HIS A 67 4.05 13.17 17.24
C HIS A 67 4.60 12.96 15.82
N LEU A 68 5.52 13.81 15.37
CA LEU A 68 6.17 13.69 14.06
C LEU A 68 6.79 12.29 13.80
N PRO A 69 7.44 11.63 14.78
CA PRO A 69 7.99 10.28 14.57
C PRO A 69 6.95 9.25 14.13
N ILE A 70 5.68 9.35 14.58
CA ILE A 70 4.60 8.44 14.16
C ILE A 70 4.37 8.58 12.65
N PHE A 71 4.33 9.80 12.14
CA PHE A 71 4.13 10.09 10.72
C PHE A 71 5.35 9.73 9.87
N LEU A 72 6.57 9.94 10.39
CA LEU A 72 7.80 9.52 9.73
C LEU A 72 7.84 8.00 9.58
N CYS A 73 7.58 7.26 10.65
CA CYS A 73 7.54 5.80 10.59
C CYS A 73 6.40 5.30 9.68
N SER A 74 5.19 5.85 9.79
CA SER A 74 4.08 5.44 8.93
C SER A 74 4.31 5.79 7.46
N GLY A 75 4.94 6.92 7.15
CA GLY A 75 5.23 7.36 5.78
C GLY A 75 6.40 6.60 5.16
N LEU A 76 7.55 6.57 5.81
CA LEU A 76 8.77 5.95 5.26
C LEU A 76 8.73 4.44 5.38
N LEU A 77 8.62 3.90 6.62
CA LEU A 77 8.72 2.46 6.83
C LEU A 77 7.49 1.69 6.35
N SER A 78 6.30 2.31 6.39
CA SER A 78 5.11 1.63 5.92
C SER A 78 4.82 1.95 4.46
N ILE A 79 4.29 3.14 4.14
CA ILE A 79 3.72 3.43 2.81
C ILE A 79 4.77 3.52 1.71
N LEU A 80 5.91 4.18 1.94
CA LEU A 80 6.97 4.28 0.92
C LEU A 80 7.61 2.92 0.65
N THR A 81 8.02 2.21 1.70
CA THR A 81 8.60 0.86 1.58
C THR A 81 7.58 -0.11 0.98
N LEU A 82 6.30 -0.06 1.41
CA LEU A 82 5.22 -0.82 0.80
C LEU A 82 5.15 -0.58 -0.72
N SER A 83 5.19 0.68 -1.15
CA SER A 83 5.08 1.02 -2.57
C SER A 83 6.24 0.45 -3.38
N LEU A 84 7.46 0.55 -2.86
CA LEU A 84 8.68 0.02 -3.50
C LEU A 84 8.61 -1.50 -3.62
N VAL A 85 8.40 -2.21 -2.50
CA VAL A 85 8.45 -3.69 -2.49
C VAL A 85 7.25 -4.31 -3.21
N TYR A 86 6.06 -3.70 -3.11
CA TYR A 86 4.87 -4.19 -3.78
C TYR A 86 4.94 -4.01 -5.29
N PHE A 87 5.39 -2.85 -5.78
CA PHE A 87 5.55 -2.62 -7.21
C PHE A 87 6.67 -3.48 -7.79
N GLN A 88 7.74 -3.73 -7.05
CA GLN A 88 8.77 -4.67 -7.45
C GLN A 88 8.25 -6.12 -7.44
N CYS A 89 7.45 -6.52 -6.46
CA CYS A 89 6.81 -7.83 -6.44
C CYS A 89 5.96 -8.06 -7.70
N GLN A 90 5.21 -7.06 -8.15
CA GLN A 90 4.36 -7.14 -9.35
C GLN A 90 5.15 -7.31 -10.66
N THR A 91 6.44 -7.02 -10.69
CA THR A 91 7.31 -7.32 -11.84
C THR A 91 7.86 -8.74 -11.82
N MET A 92 7.84 -9.40 -10.66
CA MET A 92 8.40 -10.74 -10.44
C MET A 92 7.34 -11.83 -10.29
N CYS A 93 6.08 -11.44 -10.12
CA CYS A 93 4.94 -12.31 -9.91
C CYS A 93 3.75 -11.82 -10.73
N SER A 94 2.75 -12.69 -10.92
CA SER A 94 1.46 -12.26 -11.46
C SER A 94 0.78 -11.25 -10.51
N LEU A 95 -0.07 -10.37 -11.06
CA LEU A 95 -0.81 -9.39 -10.26
C LEU A 95 -1.67 -10.07 -9.18
N SER A 96 -2.25 -11.23 -9.50
CA SER A 96 -3.05 -12.01 -8.56
C SER A 96 -2.23 -12.51 -7.38
N VAL A 97 -1.03 -13.07 -7.64
CA VAL A 97 -0.12 -13.52 -6.59
C VAL A 97 0.33 -12.36 -5.72
N ALA A 98 0.75 -11.25 -6.31
CA ALA A 98 1.17 -10.05 -5.57
C ALA A 98 0.05 -9.52 -4.67
N ALA A 99 -1.20 -9.47 -5.18
CA ALA A 99 -2.36 -9.04 -4.41
C ALA A 99 -2.66 -9.96 -3.22
N VAL A 100 -2.63 -11.27 -3.43
CA VAL A 100 -2.88 -12.26 -2.36
C VAL A 100 -1.80 -12.19 -1.28
N LEU A 101 -0.53 -12.01 -1.65
CA LEU A 101 0.56 -11.83 -0.70
C LEU A 101 0.42 -10.53 0.11
N LEU A 102 -0.03 -9.44 -0.53
CA LEU A 102 -0.37 -8.20 0.19
C LEU A 102 -1.52 -8.42 1.19
N TYR A 103 -2.53 -9.23 0.82
CA TYR A 103 -3.65 -9.55 1.71
C TYR A 103 -3.29 -10.47 2.88
N LEU A 104 -2.04 -10.87 3.06
CA LEU A 104 -1.53 -11.39 4.33
C LEU A 104 -1.46 -10.33 5.44
N ALA A 105 -1.54 -9.05 5.11
CA ALA A 105 -1.46 -7.95 6.07
C ALA A 105 -2.41 -8.10 7.27
N PRO A 106 -3.70 -8.47 7.14
CA PRO A 106 -4.57 -8.72 8.29
C PRO A 106 -4.02 -9.79 9.24
N SER A 107 -3.33 -10.81 8.71
CA SER A 107 -2.68 -11.85 9.53
C SER A 107 -1.55 -11.27 10.36
N PHE A 108 -0.70 -10.43 9.77
CA PHE A 108 0.34 -9.71 10.49
C PHE A 108 -0.23 -8.72 11.51
N VAL A 109 -1.33 -8.03 11.20
CA VAL A 109 -2.03 -7.16 12.16
C VAL A 109 -2.50 -7.94 13.38
N VAL A 110 -3.03 -9.15 13.21
CA VAL A 110 -3.41 -10.03 14.32
C VAL A 110 -2.21 -10.38 15.19
N ILE A 111 -1.08 -10.73 14.57
CA ILE A 111 0.17 -11.04 15.29
C ILE A 111 0.67 -9.81 16.05
N PHE A 112 0.76 -8.64 15.39
CA PHE A 112 1.18 -7.39 16.04
C PHE A 112 0.25 -7.00 17.18
N SER A 113 -1.07 -7.17 17.01
CA SER A 113 -2.03 -6.89 18.06
C SER A 113 -1.84 -7.79 19.29
N ALA A 114 -1.51 -9.06 19.07
CA ALA A 114 -1.24 -10.00 20.16
C ALA A 114 0.05 -9.64 20.90
N VAL A 115 1.12 -9.26 20.18
CA VAL A 115 2.42 -8.94 20.76
C VAL A 115 2.42 -7.57 21.43
N LEU A 116 1.93 -6.52 20.75
CA LEU A 116 2.03 -5.13 21.21
C LEU A 116 0.96 -4.79 22.26
N TRP A 117 -0.27 -5.25 22.05
CA TRP A 117 -1.42 -4.91 22.91
C TRP A 117 -1.90 -6.09 23.74
N LYS A 118 -1.16 -7.23 23.72
CA LYS A 118 -1.50 -8.45 24.48
C LYS A 118 -2.94 -8.91 24.27
N THR A 119 -3.50 -8.66 23.08
CA THR A 119 -4.87 -9.07 22.75
C THR A 119 -4.93 -10.59 22.58
N PRO A 120 -5.93 -11.27 23.16
CA PRO A 120 -5.99 -12.73 23.08
C PRO A 120 -6.18 -13.20 21.65
N LEU A 121 -5.41 -14.19 21.23
CA LEU A 121 -5.57 -14.91 19.97
C LEU A 121 -6.76 -15.86 20.12
N THR A 122 -7.92 -15.46 19.63
CA THR A 122 -9.10 -16.33 19.65
C THR A 122 -8.96 -17.43 18.58
N LYS A 123 -9.60 -18.59 18.83
CA LYS A 123 -9.63 -19.70 17.86
C LYS A 123 -10.09 -19.26 16.46
N ARG A 124 -11.07 -18.32 16.41
CA ARG A 124 -11.56 -17.76 15.12
C ARG A 124 -10.47 -16.99 14.37
N LYS A 125 -9.68 -16.18 15.07
CA LYS A 125 -8.55 -15.44 14.46
C LYS A 125 -7.48 -16.39 13.94
N LEU A 126 -7.17 -17.45 14.69
CA LEU A 126 -6.18 -18.46 14.29
C LEU A 126 -6.65 -19.25 13.05
N ILE A 127 -7.91 -19.67 13.00
CA ILE A 127 -8.49 -20.33 11.83
C ILE A 127 -8.43 -19.42 10.61
N ALA A 128 -8.83 -18.13 10.74
CA ALA A 128 -8.78 -17.18 9.64
C ALA A 128 -7.34 -16.98 9.12
N LEU A 129 -6.36 -16.95 10.01
CA LEU A 129 -4.93 -16.85 9.65
C LEU A 129 -4.47 -18.07 8.86
N VAL A 130 -4.79 -19.28 9.31
CA VAL A 130 -4.44 -20.53 8.61
C VAL A 130 -5.10 -20.59 7.24
N VAL A 131 -6.39 -20.27 7.14
CA VAL A 131 -7.13 -20.25 5.86
C VAL A 131 -6.53 -19.21 4.90
N SER A 132 -6.15 -18.04 5.39
CA SER A 132 -5.47 -17.00 4.58
C SER A 132 -4.12 -17.49 4.05
N LEU A 133 -3.30 -18.13 4.89
CA LEU A 133 -2.01 -18.71 4.48
C LEU A 133 -2.19 -19.81 3.44
N LEU A 134 -3.15 -20.72 3.64
CA LEU A 134 -3.46 -21.77 2.65
C LEU A 134 -3.90 -21.16 1.32
N GLY A 135 -4.76 -20.13 1.35
CA GLY A 135 -5.17 -19.40 0.14
C GLY A 135 -3.96 -18.80 -0.60
N CYS A 136 -3.00 -18.23 0.12
CA CYS A 136 -1.76 -17.71 -0.48
C CYS A 136 -0.93 -18.80 -1.13
N VAL A 137 -0.77 -19.95 -0.49
CA VAL A 137 -0.04 -21.09 -1.04
C VAL A 137 -0.72 -21.62 -2.31
N MET A 138 -2.04 -21.71 -2.31
CA MET A 138 -2.80 -22.17 -3.50
C MET A 138 -2.66 -21.20 -4.68
N VAL A 139 -2.71 -19.90 -4.45
CA VAL A 139 -2.64 -18.89 -5.51
C VAL A 139 -1.21 -18.66 -6.01
N SER A 140 -0.19 -18.92 -5.18
CA SER A 140 1.22 -18.77 -5.59
C SER A 140 1.68 -19.76 -6.66
N GLY A 141 0.87 -20.81 -6.97
CA GLY A 141 1.22 -21.85 -7.94
C GLY A 141 2.29 -22.82 -7.45
N ILE A 142 2.67 -22.78 -6.18
CA ILE A 142 3.62 -23.75 -5.58
C ILE A 142 3.07 -25.17 -5.66
N ILE A 143 1.76 -25.34 -5.50
CA ILE A 143 1.05 -26.61 -5.63
C ILE A 143 0.50 -26.69 -7.07
N GLY A 144 1.20 -27.34 -7.96
CA GLY A 144 0.74 -27.52 -9.35
C GLY A 144 1.85 -27.42 -10.38
N GLY A 145 3.05 -26.99 -9.99
CA GLY A 145 4.24 -26.98 -10.87
C GLY A 145 4.36 -25.79 -11.81
N ASP A 146 3.30 -25.00 -12.00
CA ASP A 146 3.32 -23.77 -12.80
C ASP A 146 3.62 -22.54 -11.93
N MET A 147 4.81 -22.50 -11.34
CA MET A 147 5.22 -21.33 -10.54
C MET A 147 5.30 -20.08 -11.42
N THR A 148 4.25 -19.27 -11.39
CA THR A 148 4.23 -17.93 -12.01
C THR A 148 4.91 -16.86 -11.14
N ALA A 149 5.53 -17.26 -10.02
CA ALA A 149 6.14 -16.40 -9.04
C ALA A 149 7.58 -16.82 -8.73
N SER A 150 8.50 -15.87 -8.76
CA SER A 150 9.87 -16.11 -8.25
C SER A 150 9.89 -16.12 -6.72
N TRP A 151 10.82 -16.86 -6.11
CA TRP A 151 10.99 -16.86 -4.64
C TRP A 151 11.28 -15.46 -4.09
N ALA A 152 12.06 -14.65 -4.82
CA ALA A 152 12.31 -13.25 -4.49
C ALA A 152 11.02 -12.43 -4.53
N GLY A 153 10.17 -12.63 -5.54
CA GLY A 153 8.87 -11.98 -5.66
C GLY A 153 7.92 -12.35 -4.52
N ILE A 154 7.90 -13.62 -4.10
CA ILE A 154 7.13 -14.07 -2.93
C ILE A 154 7.62 -13.37 -1.65
N GLY A 155 8.93 -13.31 -1.44
CA GLY A 155 9.52 -12.60 -0.30
C GLY A 155 9.15 -11.12 -0.26
N LEU A 156 9.20 -10.43 -1.42
CA LEU A 156 8.78 -9.03 -1.54
C LEU A 156 7.27 -8.88 -1.30
N GLY A 157 6.45 -9.80 -1.76
CA GLY A 157 5.01 -9.80 -1.51
C GLY A 157 4.67 -9.94 -0.03
N VAL A 158 5.31 -10.87 0.67
CA VAL A 158 5.17 -11.04 2.13
C VAL A 158 5.64 -9.78 2.87
N LEU A 159 6.79 -9.21 2.46
CA LEU A 159 7.30 -7.95 3.04
C LEU A 159 6.32 -6.79 2.80
N SER A 160 5.66 -6.75 1.65
CA SER A 160 4.63 -5.73 1.38
C SER A 160 3.45 -5.85 2.35
N GLY A 161 2.99 -7.07 2.63
CA GLY A 161 1.96 -7.32 3.64
C GLY A 161 2.39 -6.89 5.05
N LEU A 162 3.66 -7.12 5.40
CA LEU A 162 4.23 -6.69 6.68
C LEU A 162 4.29 -5.16 6.78
N CYS A 163 4.73 -4.46 5.73
CA CYS A 163 4.74 -3.00 5.66
C CYS A 163 3.32 -2.42 5.79
N TYR A 164 2.33 -3.04 5.13
CA TYR A 164 0.93 -2.62 5.27
C TYR A 164 0.41 -2.83 6.70
N ALA A 165 0.74 -3.95 7.33
CA ALA A 165 0.40 -4.20 8.72
C ALA A 165 1.06 -3.20 9.68
N SER A 166 2.31 -2.81 9.44
CA SER A 166 3.00 -1.79 10.24
C SER A 166 2.31 -0.42 10.16
N TYR A 167 1.77 -0.05 8.98
CA TYR A 167 0.94 1.14 8.86
C TYR A 167 -0.24 1.13 9.82
N THR A 168 -0.93 -0.01 9.94
CA THR A 168 -2.07 -0.15 10.86
C THR A 168 -1.64 0.04 12.32
N VAL A 169 -0.44 -0.42 12.68
CA VAL A 169 0.13 -0.20 14.03
C VAL A 169 0.38 1.30 14.28
N PHE A 170 1.07 1.99 13.37
CA PHE A 170 1.31 3.43 13.52
C PHE A 170 0.03 4.23 13.47
N ALA A 171 -0.93 3.85 12.60
CA ALA A 171 -2.24 4.48 12.55
C ALA A 171 -3.00 4.34 13.87
N HIS A 172 -2.91 3.20 14.55
CA HIS A 172 -3.54 3.03 15.87
C HIS A 172 -3.04 4.08 16.88
N TYR A 173 -1.72 4.30 16.94
CA TYR A 173 -1.15 5.33 17.82
C TYR A 173 -1.48 6.76 17.35
N GLY A 174 -1.50 7.01 16.05
CA GLY A 174 -1.84 8.31 15.49
C GLY A 174 -3.31 8.69 15.72
N LEU A 175 -4.22 7.75 15.51
CA LEU A 175 -5.67 7.94 15.67
C LEU A 175 -6.10 8.17 17.12
N ALA A 176 -5.26 7.84 18.10
CA ALA A 176 -5.47 8.22 19.50
C ALA A 176 -5.38 9.75 19.72
N HIS A 177 -4.79 10.50 18.78
CA HIS A 177 -4.51 11.93 18.92
C HIS A 177 -5.06 12.77 17.76
N TYR A 178 -5.33 12.15 16.62
CA TYR A 178 -5.68 12.84 15.38
C TYR A 178 -6.82 12.11 14.66
N GLU A 179 -7.55 12.85 13.84
CA GLU A 179 -8.55 12.28 12.94
C GLU A 179 -7.88 11.50 11.78
N SER A 180 -8.63 10.58 11.18
CA SER A 180 -8.17 9.76 10.06
C SER A 180 -7.62 10.59 8.89
N TYR A 181 -8.22 11.74 8.59
CA TYR A 181 -7.77 12.64 7.53
C TYR A 181 -6.37 13.21 7.79
N THR A 182 -6.09 13.59 9.03
CA THR A 182 -4.76 14.06 9.45
C THR A 182 -3.73 12.94 9.33
N MET A 183 -4.08 11.72 9.78
CA MET A 183 -3.20 10.57 9.71
C MET A 183 -2.85 10.23 8.25
N ILE A 184 -3.84 10.17 7.36
CA ILE A 184 -3.63 9.90 5.93
C ILE A 184 -2.75 10.99 5.30
N TYR A 185 -3.09 12.26 5.51
CA TYR A 185 -2.35 13.38 4.90
C TYR A 185 -0.88 13.37 5.26
N TRP A 186 -0.55 13.34 6.55
CA TRP A 186 0.84 13.38 7.02
C TRP A 186 1.64 12.14 6.65
N THR A 187 1.00 10.96 6.62
CA THR A 187 1.62 9.74 6.12
C THR A 187 2.01 9.89 4.65
N PHE A 188 1.08 10.36 3.80
CA PHE A 188 1.38 10.58 2.38
C PHE A 188 2.28 11.79 2.13
N LEU A 189 2.30 12.80 3.00
CA LEU A 189 3.28 13.89 2.95
C LEU A 189 4.69 13.34 3.07
N VAL A 190 4.93 12.50 4.08
CA VAL A 190 6.23 11.89 4.32
C VAL A 190 6.60 10.90 3.21
N ALA A 191 5.66 10.03 2.81
CA ALA A 191 5.89 9.07 1.74
C ALA A 191 6.12 9.74 0.38
N GLY A 192 5.34 10.79 0.09
CA GLY A 192 5.45 11.56 -1.16
C GLY A 192 6.78 12.31 -1.25
N LEU A 193 7.17 13.02 -0.20
CA LEU A 193 8.47 13.68 -0.15
C LEU A 193 9.63 12.66 -0.18
N GLY A 194 9.50 11.55 0.55
CA GLY A 194 10.48 10.47 0.53
C GLY A 194 10.63 9.82 -0.85
N SER A 195 9.54 9.75 -1.63
CA SER A 195 9.58 9.15 -2.98
C SER A 195 10.38 9.97 -4.00
N VAL A 196 10.60 11.27 -3.74
CA VAL A 196 11.43 12.14 -4.61
C VAL A 196 12.85 11.63 -4.72
N PHE A 197 13.40 11.04 -3.65
CA PHE A 197 14.76 10.47 -3.66
C PHE A 197 14.92 9.24 -4.56
N PHE A 198 13.81 8.61 -4.94
CA PHE A 198 13.80 7.45 -5.84
C PHE A 198 13.38 7.82 -7.26
N ALA A 199 12.96 9.08 -7.48
CA ALA A 199 12.53 9.54 -8.78
C ALA A 199 13.72 9.70 -9.73
N ASP A 200 13.58 9.14 -10.93
CA ASP A 200 14.48 9.34 -12.04
C ASP A 200 13.82 10.30 -13.04
N PHE A 201 14.22 11.57 -12.97
CA PHE A 201 13.62 12.63 -13.75
C PHE A 201 13.90 12.51 -15.26
N GLU A 202 14.88 11.71 -15.68
CA GLU A 202 15.17 11.47 -17.10
C GLU A 202 14.10 10.59 -17.74
N THR A 203 13.65 9.56 -17.03
CA THR A 203 12.61 8.63 -17.54
C THR A 203 11.17 9.04 -17.15
N LEU A 204 11.00 10.07 -16.33
CA LEU A 204 9.69 10.55 -15.91
C LEU A 204 8.77 10.98 -17.08
N PRO A 205 9.27 11.64 -18.16
CA PRO A 205 8.43 12.02 -19.30
C PRO A 205 7.79 10.84 -20.01
N LEU A 206 8.39 9.63 -19.96
CA LEU A 206 7.84 8.42 -20.56
C LEU A 206 6.46 8.06 -19.98
N ALA A 207 6.22 8.37 -18.71
CA ALA A 207 4.92 8.14 -18.08
C ALA A 207 3.78 8.99 -18.66
N PHE A 208 4.13 10.10 -19.33
CA PHE A 208 3.17 11.05 -19.90
C PHE A 208 3.15 11.06 -21.43
N SER A 209 4.10 10.39 -22.09
CA SER A 209 4.25 10.39 -23.55
C SER A 209 3.22 9.52 -24.29
N GLY A 210 2.29 8.88 -23.58
CA GLY A 210 1.23 8.06 -24.18
C GLY A 210 1.77 6.86 -24.94
N THR A 211 0.90 5.91 -25.25
CA THR A 211 1.16 4.64 -25.93
C THR A 211 1.65 4.75 -27.42
N GLN A 212 2.36 5.78 -27.80
CA GLN A 212 2.90 5.92 -29.17
C GLN A 212 4.09 5.01 -29.46
N GLY A 213 4.50 4.14 -28.53
CA GLY A 213 5.63 3.21 -28.67
C GLY A 213 5.27 1.74 -28.69
N ILE A 214 4.00 1.36 -28.71
CA ILE A 214 3.54 -0.04 -28.85
C ILE A 214 3.02 -0.21 -30.27
N VAL A 215 3.92 -0.28 -31.24
CA VAL A 215 3.70 -0.85 -32.57
C VAL A 215 4.87 -1.79 -32.86
#